data_389dd5f5203706190d7a7e8032cb226e
#
_entry.id   389dd5f5203706190d7a7e8032cb226e
#
_cell.length_a   1.000
_cell.length_b   1.000
_cell.length_c   1.000
_cell.angle_alpha   90.00
_cell.angle_beta   90.00
_cell.angle_gamma   90.00
#
_symmetry.space_group_name_H-M   'P 1'
#
loop_
_entity.id
_entity.type
_entity.pdbx_description
1 polymer ?
#
loop_
_entity_poly.entity_id
_entity_poly.type
_entity_poly.pdbx_seq_one_letter_code
_entity_poly.pdbx_strand_id
1 'polypeptide(L)'
;MSKDFQQVRAIFLAALEKPAEQWSAHLSESCGEDNVLREQVELLLKAHRETSGMLDRAAPVGSPTIAQPITEKPGTQIGPYKLLQQIGEGGMGVVYMAEQKEPVKRRVALKIIKPGMDTRQVIARFEAERQALAMMDHPNIAKVLDAGATESGLPYFVMELVNGLPVTKYCDEQHLTPKERLELFIPICQAAQHAHQKGIIHRDLKPSNILVALYDSQPVPKIIDFGVAKATSQTLTEKTMFTQLGQVVGTLEYMSPEQAERNQLDIDTRSDIYSLGVVLYLSLIHI
;
A
#
# COMPACT_ATOMS: atom_id res chain seq x y z
N MET A 1 -23.34 -2.59 -24.49
CA MET A 1 -24.09 -3.13 -23.32
C MET A 1 -25.46 -3.55 -23.85
N SER A 2 -25.88 -4.81 -23.61
CA SER A 2 -27.13 -5.32 -24.17
C SER A 2 -28.34 -4.62 -23.53
N LYS A 3 -29.45 -4.48 -24.28
CA LYS A 3 -30.69 -3.87 -23.78
C LYS A 3 -31.18 -4.55 -22.50
N ASP A 4 -30.98 -5.85 -22.39
CA ASP A 4 -31.40 -6.67 -21.25
C ASP A 4 -30.70 -6.23 -19.94
N PHE A 5 -29.39 -5.90 -19.98
CA PHE A 5 -28.66 -5.48 -18.79
C PHE A 5 -29.12 -4.12 -18.25
N GLN A 6 -29.51 -3.19 -19.13
CA GLN A 6 -30.06 -1.89 -18.71
C GLN A 6 -31.43 -2.05 -18.05
N GLN A 7 -32.26 -2.97 -18.54
CA GLN A 7 -33.56 -3.24 -17.98
C GLN A 7 -33.48 -3.92 -16.62
N VAL A 8 -32.63 -4.94 -16.46
CA VAL A 8 -32.33 -5.58 -15.16
C VAL A 8 -31.89 -4.55 -14.13
N ARG A 9 -30.96 -3.68 -14.50
CA ARG A 9 -30.42 -2.62 -13.61
C ARG A 9 -31.49 -1.61 -13.20
N ALA A 10 -32.35 -1.19 -14.12
CA ALA A 10 -33.41 -0.21 -13.84
C ALA A 10 -34.42 -0.77 -12.83
N ILE A 11 -34.89 -2.03 -13.03
CA ILE A 11 -35.83 -2.69 -12.13
C ILE A 11 -35.21 -2.93 -10.76
N PHE A 12 -33.94 -3.35 -10.71
CA PHE A 12 -33.21 -3.56 -9.47
C PHE A 12 -33.10 -2.25 -8.64
N LEU A 13 -32.70 -1.14 -9.26
CA LEU A 13 -32.59 0.14 -8.57
C LEU A 13 -33.95 0.65 -8.06
N ALA A 14 -35.02 0.52 -8.87
CA ALA A 14 -36.36 0.88 -8.47
C ALA A 14 -36.91 0.00 -7.33
N ALA A 15 -36.50 -1.25 -7.25
CA ALA A 15 -36.83 -2.14 -6.14
C ALA A 15 -36.14 -1.71 -4.84
N LEU A 16 -34.88 -1.25 -4.89
CA LEU A 16 -34.14 -0.79 -3.71
C LEU A 16 -34.73 0.47 -3.05
N GLU A 17 -35.49 1.28 -3.80
CA GLU A 17 -36.20 2.45 -3.26
C GLU A 17 -37.44 2.03 -2.43
N LYS A 18 -37.84 0.77 -2.46
CA LYS A 18 -39.03 0.25 -1.77
C LYS A 18 -38.64 -0.66 -0.60
N PRO A 19 -39.47 -0.76 0.45
CA PRO A 19 -39.26 -1.72 1.52
C PRO A 19 -39.19 -3.15 0.98
N ALA A 20 -38.36 -4.01 1.59
CA ALA A 20 -38.12 -5.38 1.13
C ALA A 20 -39.40 -6.23 1.02
N GLU A 21 -40.41 -5.93 1.82
CA GLU A 21 -41.73 -6.58 1.82
C GLU A 21 -42.50 -6.31 0.50
N GLN A 22 -42.21 -5.23 -0.20
CA GLN A 22 -42.84 -4.81 -1.45
C GLN A 22 -42.11 -5.27 -2.70
N TRP A 23 -40.92 -5.84 -2.59
CA TRP A 23 -40.10 -6.26 -3.74
C TRP A 23 -40.80 -7.30 -4.62
N SER A 24 -41.42 -8.31 -4.03
CA SER A 24 -42.13 -9.35 -4.80
C SER A 24 -43.29 -8.80 -5.63
N ALA A 25 -44.06 -7.84 -5.10
CA ALA A 25 -45.14 -7.18 -5.83
C ALA A 25 -44.58 -6.31 -6.96
N HIS A 26 -43.52 -5.54 -6.69
CA HIS A 26 -42.87 -4.70 -7.69
C HIS A 26 -42.26 -5.51 -8.84
N LEU A 27 -41.62 -6.66 -8.56
CA LEU A 27 -41.09 -7.53 -9.59
C LEU A 27 -42.17 -8.15 -10.45
N SER A 28 -43.32 -8.54 -9.87
CA SER A 28 -44.46 -9.06 -10.62
C SER A 28 -45.04 -8.03 -11.60
N GLU A 29 -45.07 -6.75 -11.21
CA GLU A 29 -45.53 -5.65 -12.03
C GLU A 29 -44.52 -5.25 -13.12
N SER A 30 -43.21 -5.19 -12.78
CA SER A 30 -42.16 -4.68 -13.65
C SER A 30 -41.59 -5.70 -14.62
N CYS A 31 -41.59 -7.01 -14.28
CA CYS A 31 -41.10 -8.08 -15.13
C CYS A 31 -42.20 -8.77 -15.94
N GLY A 32 -43.48 -8.61 -15.55
CA GLY A 32 -44.60 -9.26 -16.24
C GLY A 32 -44.42 -10.78 -16.31
N GLU A 33 -44.52 -11.34 -17.52
CA GLU A 33 -44.36 -12.79 -17.81
C GLU A 33 -42.89 -13.21 -18.09
N ASP A 34 -41.92 -12.24 -18.06
CA ASP A 34 -40.51 -12.53 -18.31
C ASP A 34 -39.84 -13.10 -17.07
N ASN A 35 -39.88 -14.45 -16.98
CA ASN A 35 -39.31 -15.20 -15.87
C ASN A 35 -37.77 -15.07 -15.80
N VAL A 36 -37.07 -14.91 -16.94
CA VAL A 36 -35.61 -14.78 -16.97
C VAL A 36 -35.17 -13.45 -16.40
N LEU A 37 -35.84 -12.37 -16.78
CA LEU A 37 -35.62 -11.04 -16.26
C LEU A 37 -35.88 -10.97 -14.74
N ARG A 38 -36.98 -11.59 -14.31
CA ARG A 38 -37.36 -11.69 -12.89
C ARG A 38 -36.29 -12.42 -12.07
N GLU A 39 -35.84 -13.58 -12.52
CA GLU A 39 -34.83 -14.40 -11.83
C GLU A 39 -33.50 -13.65 -11.66
N GLN A 40 -33.08 -12.90 -12.70
CA GLN A 40 -31.87 -12.08 -12.64
C GLN A 40 -31.98 -10.95 -11.60
N VAL A 41 -33.11 -10.27 -11.52
CA VAL A 41 -33.33 -9.20 -10.54
C VAL A 41 -33.46 -9.76 -9.12
N GLU A 42 -34.14 -10.91 -8.94
CA GLU A 42 -34.26 -11.60 -7.66
C GLU A 42 -32.89 -12.03 -7.12
N LEU A 43 -32.01 -12.51 -7.99
CA LEU A 43 -30.63 -12.91 -7.63
C LEU A 43 -29.81 -11.70 -7.15
N LEU A 44 -29.95 -10.55 -7.80
CA LEU A 44 -29.31 -9.31 -7.38
C LEU A 44 -29.86 -8.77 -6.04
N LEU A 45 -31.19 -8.82 -5.84
CA LEU A 45 -31.81 -8.41 -4.59
C LEU A 45 -31.45 -9.33 -3.43
N LYS A 46 -31.32 -10.65 -3.67
CA LYS A 46 -30.83 -11.61 -2.70
C LYS A 46 -29.40 -11.33 -2.30
N ALA A 47 -28.52 -11.10 -3.26
CA ALA A 47 -27.13 -10.73 -3.00
C ALA A 47 -27.02 -9.43 -2.21
N HIS A 48 -27.83 -8.42 -2.55
CA HIS A 48 -27.92 -7.15 -1.82
C HIS A 48 -28.38 -7.35 -0.38
N ARG A 49 -29.41 -8.16 -0.15
CA ARG A 49 -29.93 -8.45 1.18
C ARG A 49 -28.94 -9.24 2.06
N GLU A 50 -28.20 -10.19 1.47
CA GLU A 50 -27.15 -10.92 2.17
C GLU A 50 -25.99 -10.00 2.57
N THR A 51 -25.67 -9.03 1.72
CA THR A 51 -24.63 -8.02 2.00
C THR A 51 -25.11 -6.97 3.00
N SER A 52 -26.38 -6.48 2.89
CA SER A 52 -26.97 -5.54 3.84
C SER A 52 -27.23 -6.18 5.19
N GLY A 53 -27.60 -7.45 5.25
CA GLY A 53 -27.78 -8.19 6.49
C GLY A 53 -26.46 -8.41 7.28
N MET A 54 -25.30 -8.31 6.63
CA MET A 54 -24.00 -8.22 7.30
C MET A 54 -23.69 -6.81 7.82
N LEU A 55 -24.27 -5.77 7.23
CA LEU A 55 -24.07 -4.37 7.63
C LEU A 55 -25.07 -3.93 8.73
N ASP A 56 -26.29 -4.48 8.74
CA ASP A 56 -27.35 -4.17 9.72
C ASP A 56 -27.31 -5.03 11.00
N ARG A 57 -26.49 -6.05 11.06
CA ARG A 57 -26.07 -6.57 12.35
C ARG A 57 -25.15 -5.53 12.96
N ALA A 58 -25.74 -4.57 13.67
CA ALA A 58 -25.01 -3.76 14.62
C ALA A 58 -24.18 -4.75 15.46
N ALA A 59 -22.89 -4.80 15.19
CA ALA A 59 -21.95 -5.38 16.14
C ALA A 59 -22.24 -4.66 17.45
N PRO A 60 -22.35 -5.37 18.58
CA PRO A 60 -22.65 -4.74 19.86
C PRO A 60 -21.70 -3.55 19.99
N VAL A 61 -22.28 -2.36 20.21
CA VAL A 61 -21.56 -1.11 20.41
C VAL A 61 -20.67 -1.37 21.62
N GLY A 62 -19.39 -1.65 21.40
CA GLY A 62 -18.48 -2.00 22.49
C GLY A 62 -17.35 -2.98 22.13
N SER A 63 -17.37 -3.60 20.94
CA SER A 63 -16.13 -4.25 20.49
C SER A 63 -15.31 -3.19 19.75
N PRO A 64 -14.24 -2.66 20.36
CA PRO A 64 -13.25 -1.95 19.60
C PRO A 64 -12.80 -2.94 18.50
N THR A 65 -12.73 -2.51 17.25
CA THR A 65 -11.95 -3.22 16.25
C THR A 65 -10.52 -3.15 16.80
N ILE A 66 -10.17 -4.15 17.60
CA ILE A 66 -8.81 -4.31 18.12
C ILE A 66 -8.03 -4.58 16.85
N ALA A 67 -7.36 -3.54 16.36
CA ALA A 67 -6.22 -3.74 15.50
C ALA A 67 -5.30 -4.65 16.32
N GLN A 68 -5.31 -5.96 16.04
CA GLN A 68 -4.44 -6.88 16.75
C GLN A 68 -3.04 -6.32 16.57
N PRO A 69 -2.36 -5.92 17.65
CA PRO A 69 -1.02 -5.40 17.54
C PRO A 69 -0.18 -6.51 16.90
N ILE A 70 0.75 -6.11 16.02
CA ILE A 70 1.77 -7.05 15.53
C ILE A 70 2.38 -7.69 16.76
N THR A 71 2.21 -9.01 16.91
CA THR A 71 2.63 -9.76 18.09
C THR A 71 4.12 -10.09 18.06
N GLU A 72 4.71 -9.97 16.87
CA GLU A 72 6.12 -10.20 16.64
C GLU A 72 6.95 -9.11 17.30
N LYS A 73 7.93 -9.54 18.12
CA LYS A 73 8.80 -8.67 18.91
C LYS A 73 10.26 -8.97 18.62
N PRO A 74 11.19 -8.07 18.95
CA PRO A 74 12.62 -8.41 18.95
C PRO A 74 12.86 -9.74 19.67
N GLY A 75 13.64 -10.63 19.04
CA GLY A 75 13.89 -12.01 19.49
C GLY A 75 13.04 -13.07 18.79
N THR A 76 11.89 -12.71 18.18
CA THR A 76 11.04 -13.66 17.44
C THR A 76 11.80 -14.22 16.24
N GLN A 77 11.59 -15.52 15.95
CA GLN A 77 12.09 -16.19 14.77
C GLN A 77 10.97 -16.28 13.71
N ILE A 78 11.26 -15.84 12.50
CA ILE A 78 10.35 -15.93 11.34
C ILE A 78 11.12 -16.67 10.24
N GLY A 79 10.83 -17.95 10.04
CA GLY A 79 11.61 -18.78 9.13
C GLY A 79 13.12 -18.70 9.44
N PRO A 80 14.00 -18.39 8.48
CA PRO A 80 15.45 -18.26 8.71
C PRO A 80 15.84 -16.91 9.34
N TYR A 81 14.89 -16.03 9.64
CA TYR A 81 15.13 -14.66 10.10
C TYR A 81 14.87 -14.52 11.60
N LYS A 82 15.85 -14.02 12.36
CA LYS A 82 15.70 -13.65 13.76
C LYS A 82 15.54 -12.13 13.85
N LEU A 83 14.41 -11.64 14.36
CA LEU A 83 14.18 -10.22 14.61
C LEU A 83 15.14 -9.72 15.69
N LEU A 84 15.87 -8.63 15.41
CA LEU A 84 16.83 -8.05 16.35
C LEU A 84 16.28 -6.79 17.01
N GLN A 85 15.89 -5.80 16.19
CA GLN A 85 15.48 -4.48 16.64
C GLN A 85 14.43 -3.92 15.68
N GLN A 86 13.40 -3.26 16.21
CA GLN A 86 12.49 -2.45 15.41
C GLN A 86 13.25 -1.21 14.93
N ILE A 87 13.24 -0.95 13.62
CA ILE A 87 13.92 0.19 12.99
C ILE A 87 12.95 1.17 12.35
N GLY A 88 11.66 0.80 12.23
CA GLY A 88 10.62 1.67 11.71
C GLY A 88 9.23 1.14 11.98
N GLU A 89 8.27 2.06 12.05
CA GLU A 89 6.85 1.74 12.10
C GLU A 89 6.08 2.79 11.32
N GLY A 90 5.09 2.35 10.54
CA GLY A 90 4.25 3.21 9.74
C GLY A 90 2.82 2.69 9.61
N GLY A 91 2.01 3.38 8.82
CA GLY A 91 0.63 2.99 8.57
C GLY A 91 0.48 1.58 7.98
N MET A 92 1.45 1.13 7.18
CA MET A 92 1.41 -0.14 6.45
C MET A 92 2.02 -1.30 7.21
N GLY A 93 2.85 -1.07 8.21
CA GLY A 93 3.56 -2.16 8.88
C GLY A 93 4.65 -1.72 9.82
N VAL A 94 5.36 -2.72 10.34
CA VAL A 94 6.54 -2.55 11.21
C VAL A 94 7.75 -3.13 10.51
N VAL A 95 8.87 -2.40 10.57
CA VAL A 95 10.15 -2.81 9.98
C VAL A 95 11.13 -3.16 11.08
N TYR A 96 11.70 -4.35 10.97
CA TYR A 96 12.72 -4.84 11.88
C TYR A 96 14.07 -5.00 11.17
N MET A 97 15.14 -4.69 11.85
CA MET A 97 16.43 -5.26 11.53
C MET A 97 16.40 -6.73 11.96
N ALA A 98 16.71 -7.64 11.05
CA ALA A 98 16.74 -9.07 11.31
C ALA A 98 18.08 -9.69 10.88
N GLU A 99 18.43 -10.79 11.52
CA GLU A 99 19.59 -11.62 11.14
C GLU A 99 19.07 -12.84 10.38
N GLN A 100 19.44 -12.95 9.11
CA GLN A 100 19.28 -14.19 8.36
C GLN A 100 20.39 -15.15 8.79
N LYS A 101 20.03 -16.39 9.18
CA LYS A 101 20.99 -17.41 9.60
C LYS A 101 21.45 -18.29 8.43
N GLU A 102 20.52 -18.65 7.58
CA GLU A 102 20.73 -19.56 6.45
C GLU A 102 20.16 -18.97 5.16
N PRO A 103 20.71 -19.30 3.97
CA PRO A 103 21.93 -20.09 3.72
C PRO A 103 23.21 -19.30 4.00
N VAL A 104 23.13 -17.98 4.15
CA VAL A 104 24.27 -17.10 4.42
C VAL A 104 23.89 -16.15 5.55
N LYS A 105 24.80 -16.04 6.53
CA LYS A 105 24.60 -15.12 7.65
C LYS A 105 24.74 -13.67 7.18
N ARG A 106 23.65 -12.90 7.30
CA ARG A 106 23.62 -11.46 6.98
C ARG A 106 22.54 -10.73 7.74
N ARG A 107 22.67 -9.41 7.86
CA ARG A 107 21.60 -8.52 8.35
C ARG A 107 20.73 -8.06 7.20
N VAL A 108 19.42 -8.00 7.46
CA VAL A 108 18.38 -7.62 6.50
C VAL A 108 17.36 -6.71 7.16
N ALA A 109 16.60 -5.96 6.38
CA ALA A 109 15.38 -5.31 6.83
C ALA A 109 14.20 -6.25 6.56
N LEU A 110 13.40 -6.53 7.58
CA LEU A 110 12.20 -7.36 7.49
C LEU A 110 10.98 -6.51 7.86
N LYS A 111 10.08 -6.30 6.89
CA LYS A 111 8.86 -5.52 7.04
C LYS A 111 7.66 -6.44 7.15
N ILE A 112 6.96 -6.39 8.29
CA ILE A 112 5.71 -7.13 8.54
C ILE A 112 4.55 -6.18 8.24
N ILE A 113 3.61 -6.62 7.41
CA ILE A 113 2.41 -5.86 7.05
C ILE A 113 1.37 -5.96 8.16
N LYS A 114 0.77 -4.84 8.56
CA LYS A 114 -0.23 -4.78 9.62
C LYS A 114 -1.49 -5.59 9.28
N PRO A 115 -2.16 -6.22 10.29
CA PRO A 115 -3.44 -6.90 10.11
C PRO A 115 -4.51 -5.96 9.56
N GLY A 116 -5.48 -6.53 8.81
CA GLY A 116 -6.54 -5.77 8.14
C GLY A 116 -6.23 -5.41 6.70
N MET A 117 -4.99 -5.66 6.26
CA MET A 117 -4.53 -5.57 4.87
C MET A 117 -4.33 -6.96 4.24
N ASP A 118 -4.70 -8.01 4.94
CA ASP A 118 -4.40 -9.43 4.69
C ASP A 118 -5.51 -10.19 3.96
N THR A 119 -6.38 -9.51 3.23
CA THR A 119 -7.36 -10.20 2.40
C THR A 119 -6.66 -11.10 1.37
N ARG A 120 -7.23 -12.26 1.04
CA ARG A 120 -6.70 -13.19 0.01
C ARG A 120 -6.32 -12.49 -1.29
N GLN A 121 -7.04 -11.42 -1.66
CA GLN A 121 -6.73 -10.61 -2.83
C GLN A 121 -5.46 -9.78 -2.66
N VAL A 122 -5.19 -9.27 -1.47
CA VAL A 122 -3.95 -8.56 -1.14
C VAL A 122 -2.77 -9.52 -1.20
N ILE A 123 -2.89 -10.72 -0.65
CA ILE A 123 -1.84 -11.76 -0.70
C ILE A 123 -1.56 -12.19 -2.14
N ALA A 124 -2.58 -12.43 -2.98
CA ALA A 124 -2.39 -12.79 -4.38
C ALA A 124 -1.71 -11.68 -5.20
N ARG A 125 -2.06 -10.41 -4.96
CA ARG A 125 -1.38 -9.26 -5.57
C ARG A 125 0.05 -9.11 -5.08
N PHE A 126 0.25 -9.34 -3.78
CA PHE A 126 1.56 -9.38 -3.16
C PHE A 126 2.50 -10.38 -3.84
N GLU A 127 2.02 -11.58 -4.17
CA GLU A 127 2.82 -12.59 -4.89
C GLU A 127 3.17 -12.15 -6.31
N ALA A 128 2.24 -11.51 -7.02
CA ALA A 128 2.49 -10.97 -8.36
C ALA A 128 3.50 -9.81 -8.33
N GLU A 129 3.38 -8.91 -7.36
CA GLU A 129 4.31 -7.77 -7.20
C GLU A 129 5.69 -8.22 -6.71
N ARG A 130 5.77 -9.27 -5.89
CA ARG A 130 7.03 -9.88 -5.46
C ARG A 130 7.94 -10.21 -6.65
N GLN A 131 7.36 -10.79 -7.71
CA GLN A 131 8.10 -11.12 -8.91
C GLN A 131 8.65 -9.87 -9.61
N ALA A 132 7.84 -8.83 -9.72
CA ALA A 132 8.24 -7.56 -10.33
C ALA A 132 9.33 -6.85 -9.50
N LEU A 133 9.18 -6.84 -8.17
CA LEU A 133 10.17 -6.26 -7.25
C LEU A 133 11.50 -7.03 -7.26
N ALA A 134 11.45 -8.37 -7.38
CA ALA A 134 12.66 -9.20 -7.49
C ALA A 134 13.44 -8.96 -8.80
N MET A 135 12.76 -8.48 -9.85
CA MET A 135 13.41 -8.12 -11.12
C MET A 135 14.04 -6.72 -11.13
N MET A 136 13.86 -5.92 -10.06
CA MET A 136 14.50 -4.62 -9.95
C MET A 136 15.95 -4.78 -9.49
N ASP A 137 16.87 -4.68 -10.42
CA ASP A 137 18.31 -4.65 -10.13
C ASP A 137 18.87 -3.28 -10.53
N HIS A 138 19.04 -2.41 -9.56
CA HIS A 138 19.61 -1.07 -9.73
C HIS A 138 20.39 -0.69 -8.47
N PRO A 139 21.59 -0.09 -8.57
CA PRO A 139 22.45 0.22 -7.42
C PRO A 139 21.79 1.15 -6.41
N ASN A 140 20.88 2.01 -6.85
CA ASN A 140 20.18 2.99 -6.03
C ASN A 140 18.76 2.56 -5.63
N ILE A 141 18.43 1.28 -5.75
CA ILE A 141 17.20 0.66 -5.22
C ILE A 141 17.58 -0.43 -4.22
N ALA A 142 16.97 -0.44 -3.05
CA ALA A 142 17.17 -1.52 -2.08
C ALA A 142 16.57 -2.82 -2.63
N LYS A 143 17.38 -3.88 -2.70
CA LYS A 143 16.96 -5.17 -3.27
C LYS A 143 15.94 -5.84 -2.37
N VAL A 144 14.87 -6.39 -2.96
CA VAL A 144 13.99 -7.35 -2.28
C VAL A 144 14.68 -8.72 -2.37
N LEU A 145 14.90 -9.33 -1.21
CA LEU A 145 15.67 -10.56 -1.06
C LEU A 145 14.78 -11.78 -0.90
N ASP A 146 13.64 -11.62 -0.22
CA ASP A 146 12.70 -12.69 0.06
C ASP A 146 11.32 -12.12 0.46
N ALA A 147 10.31 -12.98 0.49
CA ALA A 147 8.98 -12.64 0.99
C ALA A 147 8.26 -13.90 1.46
N GLY A 148 7.39 -13.76 2.46
CA GLY A 148 6.66 -14.90 3.03
C GLY A 148 5.51 -14.46 3.92
N ALA A 149 5.00 -15.41 4.72
CA ALA A 149 4.01 -15.15 5.76
C ALA A 149 4.54 -15.62 7.12
N THR A 150 4.20 -14.88 8.18
CA THR A 150 4.49 -15.28 9.56
C THR A 150 3.63 -16.47 9.96
N GLU A 151 3.89 -17.08 11.12
CA GLU A 151 3.02 -18.15 11.68
C GLU A 151 1.59 -17.64 11.94
N SER A 152 1.45 -16.36 12.24
CA SER A 152 0.14 -15.68 12.39
C SER A 152 -0.53 -15.36 11.04
N GLY A 153 0.10 -15.68 9.90
CA GLY A 153 -0.41 -15.46 8.54
C GLY A 153 -0.18 -14.04 8.02
N LEU A 154 0.59 -13.18 8.73
CA LEU A 154 0.88 -11.83 8.26
C LEU A 154 1.93 -11.85 7.16
N PRO A 155 1.71 -11.17 6.02
CA PRO A 155 2.72 -11.05 4.98
C PRO A 155 3.95 -10.28 5.47
N TYR A 156 5.14 -10.71 5.04
CA TYR A 156 6.37 -9.98 5.28
C TYR A 156 7.25 -9.92 4.03
N PHE A 157 8.05 -8.87 3.95
CA PHE A 157 9.13 -8.71 2.97
C PHE A 157 10.48 -8.65 3.65
N VAL A 158 11.46 -9.27 3.01
CA VAL A 158 12.85 -9.17 3.40
C VAL A 158 13.60 -8.39 2.33
N MET A 159 14.28 -7.35 2.73
CA MET A 159 14.98 -6.45 1.84
C MET A 159 16.39 -6.13 2.34
N GLU A 160 17.19 -5.57 1.47
CA GLU A 160 18.51 -5.04 1.81
C GLU A 160 18.39 -4.07 2.99
N LEU A 161 19.19 -4.27 4.02
CA LEU A 161 19.31 -3.33 5.12
C LEU A 161 20.23 -2.18 4.70
N VAL A 162 19.67 -1.03 4.47
CA VAL A 162 20.39 0.20 4.12
C VAL A 162 20.72 0.97 5.39
N ASN A 163 21.97 0.97 5.81
CA ASN A 163 22.46 1.78 6.92
C ASN A 163 22.80 3.19 6.42
N GLY A 164 21.80 4.06 6.39
CA GLY A 164 21.94 5.42 5.85
C GLY A 164 21.05 6.42 6.57
N LEU A 165 21.27 7.69 6.26
CA LEU A 165 20.43 8.80 6.71
C LEU A 165 19.41 9.16 5.63
N PRO A 166 18.22 9.65 6.00
CA PRO A 166 17.31 10.29 5.03
C PRO A 166 18.03 11.36 4.21
N VAL A 167 17.76 11.42 2.90
CA VAL A 167 18.51 12.25 1.95
C VAL A 167 18.62 13.72 2.37
N THR A 168 17.54 14.34 2.83
CA THR A 168 17.57 15.74 3.28
C THR A 168 18.45 15.90 4.50
N LYS A 169 18.29 15.02 5.50
CA LYS A 169 19.10 15.01 6.70
C LYS A 169 20.59 14.81 6.40
N TYR A 170 20.92 13.90 5.49
CA TYR A 170 22.29 13.70 5.03
C TYR A 170 22.87 14.97 4.41
N CYS A 171 22.12 15.61 3.49
CA CYS A 171 22.54 16.84 2.84
C CYS A 171 22.81 17.97 3.86
N ASP A 172 22.00 18.09 4.91
CA ASP A 172 22.11 19.13 5.92
C ASP A 172 23.29 18.85 6.87
N GLU A 173 23.44 17.59 7.35
CA GLU A 173 24.54 17.22 8.24
C GLU A 173 25.92 17.30 7.56
N GLN A 174 25.98 17.05 6.25
CA GLN A 174 27.21 17.16 5.48
C GLN A 174 27.41 18.57 4.88
N HIS A 175 26.50 19.50 5.14
CA HIS A 175 26.54 20.89 4.61
C HIS A 175 26.75 20.93 3.10
N LEU A 176 26.05 20.06 2.35
CA LEU A 176 26.22 19.96 0.92
C LEU A 176 25.76 21.23 0.20
N THR A 177 26.57 21.70 -0.73
CA THR A 177 26.22 22.79 -1.64
C THR A 177 25.05 22.43 -2.55
N PRO A 178 24.33 23.39 -3.16
CA PRO A 178 23.28 23.10 -4.14
C PRO A 178 23.71 22.16 -5.24
N LYS A 179 24.92 22.31 -5.76
CA LYS A 179 25.48 21.45 -6.80
C LYS A 179 25.64 20.00 -6.32
N GLU A 180 26.22 19.79 -5.15
CA GLU A 180 26.41 18.45 -4.58
C GLU A 180 25.07 17.78 -4.27
N ARG A 181 24.05 18.53 -3.82
CA ARG A 181 22.70 18.00 -3.63
C ARG A 181 22.08 17.55 -4.95
N LEU A 182 22.25 18.32 -6.02
CA LEU A 182 21.79 17.93 -7.36
C LEU A 182 22.52 16.68 -7.88
N GLU A 183 23.84 16.60 -7.69
CA GLU A 183 24.64 15.44 -8.08
C GLU A 183 24.20 14.18 -7.33
N LEU A 184 23.85 14.31 -6.03
CA LEU A 184 23.31 13.22 -5.24
C LEU A 184 21.88 12.83 -5.69
N PHE A 185 21.11 13.78 -6.22
CA PHE A 185 19.71 13.56 -6.61
C PHE A 185 19.56 12.87 -7.98
N ILE A 186 20.53 13.03 -8.90
CA ILE A 186 20.50 12.40 -10.22
C ILE A 186 20.35 10.87 -10.15
N PRO A 187 21.14 10.13 -9.35
CA PRO A 187 20.97 8.68 -9.19
C PRO A 187 19.59 8.27 -8.66
N ILE A 188 18.94 9.11 -7.83
CA ILE A 188 17.59 8.87 -7.32
C ILE A 188 16.58 8.94 -8.47
N CYS A 189 16.69 9.96 -9.35
CA CYS A 189 15.84 10.07 -10.55
C CYS A 189 16.04 8.88 -11.48
N GLN A 190 17.28 8.42 -11.68
CA GLN A 190 17.60 7.26 -12.52
C GLN A 190 17.00 5.97 -11.94
N ALA A 191 17.04 5.81 -10.62
CA ALA A 191 16.41 4.68 -9.91
C ALA A 191 14.88 4.67 -10.11
N ALA A 192 14.22 5.82 -9.93
CA ALA A 192 12.79 5.96 -10.18
C ALA A 192 12.43 5.66 -11.63
N GLN A 193 13.19 6.20 -12.60
CA GLN A 193 13.01 5.91 -14.02
C GLN A 193 13.15 4.42 -14.34
N HIS A 194 14.14 3.74 -13.75
CA HIS A 194 14.32 2.30 -13.91
C HIS A 194 13.10 1.49 -13.45
N ALA A 195 12.51 1.86 -12.32
CA ALA A 195 11.28 1.24 -11.83
C ALA A 195 10.09 1.52 -12.76
N HIS A 196 9.93 2.77 -13.21
CA HIS A 196 8.86 3.19 -14.13
C HIS A 196 8.91 2.44 -15.47
N GLN A 197 10.10 2.20 -16.02
CA GLN A 197 10.28 1.39 -17.23
C GLN A 197 9.81 -0.06 -17.06
N LYS A 198 9.78 -0.56 -15.84
CA LYS A 198 9.26 -1.88 -15.48
C LYS A 198 7.79 -1.87 -15.04
N GLY A 199 7.11 -0.71 -15.19
CA GLY A 199 5.71 -0.53 -14.80
C GLY A 199 5.49 -0.45 -13.29
N ILE A 200 6.55 -0.21 -12.50
CA ILE A 200 6.49 -0.12 -11.04
C ILE A 200 6.51 1.37 -10.65
N ILE A 201 5.50 1.79 -9.90
CA ILE A 201 5.34 3.14 -9.36
C ILE A 201 5.53 3.04 -7.84
N HIS A 202 6.30 3.94 -7.25
CA HIS A 202 6.60 3.92 -5.81
C HIS A 202 5.40 4.37 -4.95
N ARG A 203 4.77 5.48 -5.33
CA ARG A 203 3.57 6.08 -4.71
C ARG A 203 3.75 6.69 -3.31
N ASP A 204 4.89 6.54 -2.67
CA ASP A 204 5.20 7.11 -1.34
C ASP A 204 6.66 7.59 -1.29
N LEU A 205 7.09 8.32 -2.34
CA LEU A 205 8.43 8.93 -2.36
C LEU A 205 8.48 10.11 -1.39
N LYS A 206 9.39 10.01 -0.42
CA LYS A 206 9.65 11.03 0.62
C LYS A 206 11.07 10.86 1.17
N PRO A 207 11.61 11.84 1.87
CA PRO A 207 12.99 11.77 2.37
C PRO A 207 13.28 10.51 3.20
N SER A 208 12.33 10.05 4.02
CA SER A 208 12.51 8.84 4.84
C SER A 208 12.59 7.53 4.03
N ASN A 209 12.14 7.55 2.77
CA ASN A 209 12.21 6.41 1.86
C ASN A 209 13.38 6.53 0.86
N ILE A 210 14.25 7.54 1.03
CA ILE A 210 15.47 7.73 0.25
C ILE A 210 16.61 7.86 1.24
N LEU A 211 17.39 6.80 1.43
CA LEU A 211 18.48 6.77 2.38
C LEU A 211 19.81 6.94 1.67
N VAL A 212 20.71 7.74 2.24
CA VAL A 212 22.08 7.87 1.77
C VAL A 212 22.99 7.08 2.67
N ALA A 213 23.59 6.02 2.13
CA ALA A 213 24.58 5.18 2.83
C ALA A 213 25.97 5.43 2.26
N LEU A 214 26.99 5.19 3.09
CA LEU A 214 28.39 5.28 2.67
C LEU A 214 28.88 3.88 2.25
N TYR A 215 29.31 3.75 1.01
CA TYR A 215 30.03 2.57 0.50
C TYR A 215 31.43 3.03 0.08
N ASP A 216 32.46 2.47 0.70
CA ASP A 216 33.86 2.87 0.50
C ASP A 216 34.04 4.40 0.59
N SER A 217 33.38 5.01 1.59
CA SER A 217 33.36 6.46 1.83
C SER A 217 32.65 7.30 0.77
N GLN A 218 32.01 6.66 -0.25
CA GLN A 218 31.21 7.35 -1.25
C GLN A 218 29.74 7.36 -0.86
N PRO A 219 29.05 8.52 -0.95
CA PRO A 219 27.63 8.60 -0.66
C PRO A 219 26.83 7.96 -1.80
N VAL A 220 26.06 6.94 -1.47
CA VAL A 220 25.19 6.25 -2.41
C VAL A 220 23.75 6.36 -1.92
N PRO A 221 22.89 7.10 -2.63
CA PRO A 221 21.47 7.17 -2.31
C PRO A 221 20.79 5.87 -2.73
N LYS A 222 19.88 5.37 -1.89
CA LYS A 222 19.05 4.20 -2.18
C LYS A 222 17.60 4.48 -1.86
N ILE A 223 16.71 4.21 -2.82
CA ILE A 223 15.27 4.22 -2.59
C ILE A 223 14.90 2.89 -1.94
N ILE A 224 14.16 2.98 -0.83
CA ILE A 224 13.66 1.83 -0.07
C ILE A 224 12.12 1.77 -0.20
N ASP A 225 11.54 0.62 0.13
CA ASP A 225 10.08 0.43 0.18
C ASP A 225 9.32 0.60 -1.16
N PHE A 226 9.92 0.26 -2.30
CA PHE A 226 9.24 0.25 -3.59
C PHE A 226 8.02 -0.70 -3.60
N GLY A 227 6.89 -0.20 -4.13
CA GLY A 227 5.74 -1.01 -4.57
C GLY A 227 4.90 -1.71 -3.50
N VAL A 228 5.36 -1.79 -2.24
CA VAL A 228 4.59 -2.44 -1.15
C VAL A 228 3.24 -1.75 -0.92
N ALA A 229 3.13 -0.47 -1.28
CA ALA A 229 1.89 0.30 -1.16
C ALA A 229 0.79 -0.12 -2.14
N LYS A 230 1.14 -0.68 -3.31
CA LYS A 230 0.16 -1.01 -4.36
C LYS A 230 -0.68 -2.23 -4.01
N ALA A 231 -0.07 -3.25 -3.39
CA ALA A 231 -0.77 -4.45 -2.97
C ALA A 231 -1.85 -4.15 -1.91
N THR A 232 -1.67 -3.08 -1.15
CA THR A 232 -2.53 -2.73 0.00
C THR A 232 -3.51 -1.59 -0.28
N SER A 233 -3.30 -0.74 -1.30
CA SER A 233 -3.95 0.56 -1.40
C SER A 233 -5.41 0.57 -1.89
N GLN A 234 -5.94 -0.50 -2.49
CA GLN A 234 -7.34 -0.49 -2.95
C GLN A 234 -8.39 -0.58 -1.83
N THR A 235 -8.01 -1.00 -0.62
CA THR A 235 -8.91 -1.11 0.54
C THR A 235 -8.59 -0.13 1.68
N LEU A 236 -7.47 0.60 1.58
CA LEU A 236 -6.92 1.40 2.67
C LEU A 236 -7.39 2.85 2.74
N THR A 237 -8.01 3.35 1.67
CA THR A 237 -8.24 4.79 1.50
C THR A 237 -9.25 5.40 2.49
N GLU A 238 -10.10 4.61 3.12
CA GLU A 238 -11.10 5.16 4.04
C GLU A 238 -10.73 5.07 5.53
N LYS A 239 -9.98 4.05 5.94
CA LYS A 239 -9.69 3.81 7.38
C LYS A 239 -8.32 4.30 7.85
N THR A 240 -7.33 4.43 6.97
CA THR A 240 -5.95 4.73 7.39
C THR A 240 -5.61 6.22 7.41
N MET A 241 -6.40 7.08 6.73
CA MET A 241 -6.17 8.54 6.76
C MET A 241 -6.75 9.23 8.00
N PHE A 242 -7.67 8.58 8.70
CA PHE A 242 -8.23 9.11 9.95
C PHE A 242 -7.96 8.12 11.08
N THR A 243 -6.90 8.33 11.84
CA THR A 243 -6.83 7.76 13.19
C THR A 243 -7.95 8.36 14.04
N GLN A 244 -8.49 7.60 14.99
CA GLN A 244 -9.60 7.97 15.90
C GLN A 244 -9.43 9.31 16.65
N LEU A 245 -8.35 10.05 16.42
CA LEU A 245 -8.01 11.32 17.07
C LEU A 245 -7.89 12.50 16.09
N GLY A 246 -8.33 12.37 14.83
CA GLY A 246 -8.31 13.51 13.89
C GLY A 246 -6.91 13.99 13.47
N GLN A 247 -5.85 13.25 13.81
CA GLN A 247 -4.50 13.55 13.33
C GLN A 247 -4.27 12.85 11.99
N VAL A 248 -4.05 13.64 10.96
CA VAL A 248 -3.52 13.18 9.68
C VAL A 248 -2.07 12.76 9.92
N VAL A 249 -1.82 11.45 9.99
CA VAL A 249 -0.46 10.94 10.20
C VAL A 249 0.29 10.99 8.87
N GLY A 250 1.12 12.00 8.73
CA GLY A 250 2.32 12.21 7.94
C GLY A 250 2.39 11.60 6.54
N THR A 251 2.39 12.36 5.53
CA THR A 251 2.95 12.22 4.18
C THR A 251 2.14 13.04 3.14
N LEU A 252 1.14 13.80 3.57
CA LEU A 252 0.35 14.65 2.65
C LEU A 252 1.22 15.68 1.91
N GLU A 253 2.32 16.12 2.53
CA GLU A 253 3.25 17.11 1.98
C GLU A 253 3.93 16.68 0.68
N TYR A 254 4.11 15.36 0.47
CA TYR A 254 4.78 14.79 -0.70
C TYR A 254 3.79 14.18 -1.69
N MET A 255 2.52 14.16 -1.34
CA MET A 255 1.46 13.51 -2.12
C MET A 255 1.10 14.37 -3.33
N SER A 256 1.02 13.74 -4.49
CA SER A 256 0.57 14.43 -5.70
C SER A 256 -0.93 14.79 -5.64
N PRO A 257 -1.39 15.80 -6.38
CA PRO A 257 -2.80 16.19 -6.39
C PRO A 257 -3.75 15.04 -6.69
N GLU A 258 -3.44 14.22 -7.70
CA GLU A 258 -4.24 13.05 -8.08
C GLU A 258 -4.32 11.99 -6.98
N GLN A 259 -3.27 11.85 -6.17
CA GLN A 259 -3.30 10.98 -4.98
C GLN A 259 -4.18 11.58 -3.88
N ALA A 260 -4.16 12.90 -3.70
CA ALA A 260 -4.95 13.61 -2.70
C ALA A 260 -6.45 13.62 -3.05
N GLU A 261 -6.80 13.74 -4.33
CA GLU A 261 -8.17 13.73 -4.85
C GLU A 261 -8.83 12.33 -4.87
N ARG A 262 -8.10 11.28 -4.43
CA ARG A 262 -8.57 9.88 -4.37
C ARG A 262 -9.00 9.29 -5.72
N ASN A 263 -8.56 9.87 -6.82
CA ASN A 263 -8.82 9.33 -8.15
C ASN A 263 -7.76 8.26 -8.51
N GLN A 264 -7.95 7.04 -7.98
CA GLN A 264 -6.97 5.95 -8.15
C GLN A 264 -6.73 5.53 -9.60
N LEU A 265 -7.61 5.91 -10.53
CA LEU A 265 -7.48 5.61 -11.95
C LEU A 265 -6.41 6.46 -12.63
N ASP A 266 -6.04 7.61 -12.05
CA ASP A 266 -5.12 8.58 -12.64
C ASP A 266 -3.71 8.54 -12.01
N ILE A 267 -3.46 7.65 -11.03
CA ILE A 267 -2.14 7.51 -10.40
C ILE A 267 -1.20 6.76 -11.34
N ASP A 268 -0.27 7.48 -11.92
CA ASP A 268 0.79 6.95 -12.80
C ASP A 268 2.19 7.40 -12.36
N THR A 269 3.18 7.28 -13.24
CA THR A 269 4.57 7.67 -12.97
C THR A 269 4.74 9.15 -12.65
N ARG A 270 3.79 10.03 -13.05
CA ARG A 270 3.81 11.48 -12.77
C ARG A 270 3.68 11.75 -11.29
N SER A 271 2.96 10.90 -10.55
CA SER A 271 2.83 11.04 -9.10
C SER A 271 4.18 10.92 -8.40
N ASP A 272 5.03 9.97 -8.81
CA ASP A 272 6.39 9.86 -8.28
C ASP A 272 7.27 11.05 -8.68
N ILE A 273 7.12 11.57 -9.90
CA ILE A 273 7.86 12.76 -10.38
C ILE A 273 7.48 13.98 -9.55
N TYR A 274 6.20 14.16 -9.24
CA TYR A 274 5.74 15.22 -8.35
C TYR A 274 6.41 15.12 -6.96
N SER A 275 6.35 13.93 -6.35
CA SER A 275 6.95 13.69 -5.03
C SER A 275 8.46 13.92 -5.03
N LEU A 276 9.18 13.50 -6.09
CA LEU A 276 10.61 13.79 -6.26
C LEU A 276 10.88 15.29 -6.37
N GLY A 277 10.03 16.03 -7.11
CA GLY A 277 10.11 17.49 -7.19
C GLY A 277 9.98 18.15 -5.84
N VAL A 278 9.04 17.70 -4.99
CA VAL A 278 8.87 18.19 -3.62
C VAL A 278 10.10 17.86 -2.76
N VAL A 279 10.62 16.64 -2.83
CA VAL A 279 11.85 16.25 -2.08
C VAL A 279 13.03 17.13 -2.47
N LEU A 280 13.23 17.37 -3.76
CA LEU A 280 14.30 18.21 -4.27
C LEU A 280 14.12 19.67 -3.80
N TYR A 281 12.92 20.22 -3.95
CA TYR A 281 12.59 21.57 -3.50
C TYR A 281 12.92 21.75 -2.02
N LEU A 282 12.41 20.87 -1.15
CA LEU A 282 12.68 20.92 0.28
C LEU A 282 14.16 20.75 0.63
N SER A 283 14.89 19.94 -0.15
CA SER A 283 16.34 19.82 0.01
C SER A 283 17.09 21.11 -0.30
N LEU A 284 16.57 21.98 -1.17
CA LEU A 284 17.25 23.19 -1.65
C LEU A 284 16.86 24.47 -0.89
N ILE A 285 15.64 24.54 -0.30
CA ILE A 285 15.17 25.77 0.36
C ILE A 285 15.78 26.03 1.73
N HIS A 286 16.45 25.07 2.33
CA HIS A 286 17.07 25.15 3.66
C HIS A 286 18.59 25.37 3.61
N ILE A 287 19.11 25.87 2.50
CA ILE A 287 20.54 26.14 2.29
C ILE A 287 20.90 27.52 2.80
#